data_2fe1dc48cb0cabeb459798bf1c06f372
#
_entry.id   2fe1dc48cb0cabeb459798bf1c06f372
#
_cell.length_a   1.000
_cell.length_b   1.000
_cell.length_c   1.000
_cell.angle_alpha   90.00
_cell.angle_beta   90.00
_cell.angle_gamma   90.00
#
_symmetry.space_group_name_H-M   'P 1'
#
loop_
_entity.id
_entity.type
_entity.pdbx_description
1 polymer ?
#
loop_
_entity_poly.entity_id
_entity_poly.type
_entity_poly.pdbx_seq_one_letter_code
_entity_poly.pdbx_strand_id
1 'polypeptide(L)'
;MYQTIYDVVEKRGRVKTGILLNGKDAGLKYLLEESSFFYPEGAERNKEAEEFLKVSVEAAVETGVVKSGDREIFVETYEKNPRLIILGGGHVSLPVAEIGRMLGFHVTVMDDREEFVTEERFPMADERIFGEFDTLSDRIPPYENAYYVVVTRGHLGDSACARAILKRPFAYFGMIGSRTKVRITREKLLKEGFTEEQLDQIHAPIGGQMPAEIAVSIMAEIVQEKNWHFRTYCDEEVEAAVCRRTPGTMVTIIEKKGSSPRGTGSKMFVFRDGSTAGSIGGGKVEFEAGKHAVNIRNTETKVYELGQGAGDLGMICGGTVRVLFEPVNM
;
A
#
# COMPACT_ATOMS: atom_id res chain seq x y z
N MET A 1 20.42 0.86 -4.34
CA MET A 1 19.61 0.20 -3.31
C MET A 1 18.10 0.47 -3.49
N TYR A 2 17.57 1.67 -3.28
CA TYR A 2 16.13 1.94 -3.45
C TYR A 2 15.62 1.62 -4.86
N GLN A 3 16.39 1.92 -5.92
CA GLN A 3 16.06 1.47 -7.27
C GLN A 3 15.85 -0.05 -7.33
N THR A 4 16.72 -0.83 -6.67
CA THR A 4 16.57 -2.29 -6.62
C THR A 4 15.29 -2.70 -5.90
N ILE A 5 14.89 -1.99 -4.82
CA ILE A 5 13.62 -2.24 -4.13
C ILE A 5 12.46 -2.08 -5.11
N TYR A 6 12.39 -0.95 -5.83
CA TYR A 6 11.30 -0.70 -6.79
C TYR A 6 11.33 -1.68 -7.97
N ASP A 7 12.52 -2.01 -8.51
CA ASP A 7 12.66 -3.01 -9.57
C ASP A 7 12.14 -4.40 -9.15
N VAL A 8 12.38 -4.79 -7.88
CA VAL A 8 11.89 -6.06 -7.33
C VAL A 8 10.38 -6.01 -7.11
N VAL A 9 9.87 -4.91 -6.57
CA VAL A 9 8.42 -4.71 -6.40
C VAL A 9 7.71 -4.77 -7.76
N GLU A 10 8.31 -4.15 -8.80
CA GLU A 10 7.74 -4.19 -10.16
C GLU A 10 7.68 -5.61 -10.70
N LYS A 11 8.71 -6.42 -10.49
CA LYS A 11 8.81 -7.80 -11.00
C LYS A 11 7.99 -8.81 -10.19
N ARG A 12 8.01 -8.70 -8.83
CA ARG A 12 7.48 -9.72 -7.92
C ARG A 12 6.23 -9.28 -7.15
N GLY A 13 5.81 -8.01 -7.28
CA GLY A 13 4.65 -7.43 -6.60
C GLY A 13 4.94 -6.94 -5.18
N ARG A 14 5.96 -7.48 -4.51
CA ARG A 14 6.37 -7.09 -3.15
C ARG A 14 7.85 -7.38 -2.90
N VAL A 15 8.41 -6.70 -1.89
CA VAL A 15 9.73 -7.00 -1.32
C VAL A 15 9.74 -6.66 0.17
N LYS A 16 10.27 -7.56 0.99
CA LYS A 16 10.51 -7.29 2.41
C LYS A 16 11.95 -6.86 2.62
N THR A 17 12.13 -5.78 3.37
CA THR A 17 13.45 -5.21 3.68
C THR A 17 13.65 -5.05 5.17
N GLY A 18 14.89 -5.04 5.61
CA GLY A 18 15.26 -4.63 6.95
C GLY A 18 16.49 -3.77 6.94
N ILE A 19 16.57 -2.85 7.88
CA ILE A 19 17.73 -1.97 8.07
C ILE A 19 18.12 -1.92 9.53
N LEU A 20 19.41 -2.05 9.82
CA LEU A 20 19.98 -1.84 11.15
C LEU A 20 19.95 -0.34 11.50
N LEU A 21 19.35 -0.01 12.64
CA LEU A 21 19.13 1.37 13.08
C LEU A 21 20.24 1.90 13.98
N ASN A 22 21.02 1.00 14.60
CA ASN A 22 22.01 1.38 15.59
C ASN A 22 23.28 0.51 15.51
N GLY A 23 24.30 0.89 16.29
CA GLY A 23 25.59 0.21 16.34
C GLY A 23 26.51 0.61 15.17
N LYS A 24 27.65 -0.07 15.08
CA LYS A 24 28.68 0.20 14.05
C LYS A 24 28.22 -0.15 12.63
N ASP A 25 27.24 -1.02 12.51
CA ASP A 25 26.67 -1.49 11.24
C ASP A 25 25.34 -0.77 10.89
N ALA A 26 25.03 0.35 11.56
CA ALA A 26 23.83 1.13 11.28
C ALA A 26 23.77 1.52 9.78
N GLY A 27 22.60 1.31 9.15
CA GLY A 27 22.42 1.53 7.72
C GLY A 27 22.68 0.29 6.86
N LEU A 28 23.18 -0.83 7.41
CA LEU A 28 23.20 -2.11 6.69
C LEU A 28 21.76 -2.53 6.40
N LYS A 29 21.45 -2.77 5.13
CA LYS A 29 20.11 -3.16 4.67
C LYS A 29 20.13 -4.51 3.98
N TYR A 30 19.06 -5.28 4.17
CA TYR A 30 18.84 -6.59 3.55
C TYR A 30 17.51 -6.58 2.77
N LEU A 31 17.54 -7.16 1.58
CA LEU A 31 16.36 -7.43 0.74
C LEU A 31 16.13 -8.95 0.70
N LEU A 32 14.99 -9.38 1.22
CA LEU A 32 14.69 -10.80 1.38
C LEU A 32 14.58 -11.53 0.04
N GLU A 33 13.79 -11.01 -0.90
CA GLU A 33 13.46 -11.65 -2.18
C GLU A 33 14.66 -11.79 -3.12
N GLU A 34 15.68 -10.96 -2.94
CA GLU A 34 16.95 -11.00 -3.71
C GLU A 34 18.11 -11.57 -2.89
N SER A 35 17.88 -11.87 -1.59
CA SER A 35 18.92 -12.30 -0.65
C SER A 35 20.16 -11.39 -0.69
N SER A 36 19.94 -10.08 -0.85
CA SER A 36 21.00 -9.10 -1.10
C SER A 36 21.19 -8.14 0.06
N PHE A 37 22.46 -7.84 0.37
CA PHE A 37 22.85 -6.87 1.38
C PHE A 37 23.39 -5.59 0.73
N PHE A 38 23.03 -4.46 1.33
CA PHE A 38 23.51 -3.13 0.94
C PHE A 38 24.20 -2.48 2.15
N TYR A 39 25.45 -2.11 1.97
CA TYR A 39 26.27 -1.48 3.01
C TYR A 39 26.26 0.03 2.85
N PRO A 40 26.35 0.79 3.95
CA PRO A 40 26.71 2.20 3.90
C PRO A 40 28.06 2.39 3.22
N GLU A 41 28.30 3.57 2.65
CA GLU A 41 29.58 3.90 2.03
C GLU A 41 30.73 3.79 3.05
N GLY A 42 31.78 3.09 2.66
CA GLY A 42 32.96 2.86 3.51
C GLY A 42 32.79 1.82 4.63
N ALA A 43 31.63 1.18 4.76
CA ALA A 43 31.42 0.14 5.77
C ALA A 43 32.07 -1.18 5.37
N GLU A 44 32.71 -1.84 6.34
CA GLU A 44 33.26 -3.18 6.16
C GLU A 44 32.18 -4.25 6.30
N ARG A 45 32.38 -5.38 5.61
CA ARG A 45 31.47 -6.51 5.67
C ARG A 45 31.48 -7.16 7.05
N ASN A 46 30.31 -7.31 7.67
CA ASN A 46 30.12 -7.95 8.96
C ASN A 46 29.11 -9.11 8.85
N LYS A 47 29.63 -10.35 8.78
CA LYS A 47 28.80 -11.56 8.63
C LYS A 47 27.82 -11.77 9.79
N GLU A 48 28.18 -11.40 11.01
CA GLU A 48 27.29 -11.52 12.18
C GLU A 48 26.11 -10.55 12.06
N ALA A 49 26.35 -9.33 11.60
CA ALA A 49 25.30 -8.35 11.35
C ALA A 49 24.40 -8.77 10.18
N GLU A 50 24.99 -9.35 9.11
CA GLU A 50 24.22 -9.91 7.98
C GLU A 50 23.27 -11.01 8.45
N GLU A 51 23.78 -12.02 9.17
CA GLU A 51 22.96 -13.15 9.63
C GLU A 51 21.85 -12.69 10.59
N PHE A 52 22.20 -11.81 11.52
CA PHE A 52 21.22 -11.24 12.45
C PHE A 52 20.11 -10.49 11.69
N LEU A 53 20.46 -9.65 10.74
CA LEU A 53 19.50 -8.87 9.95
C LEU A 53 18.61 -9.79 9.11
N LYS A 54 19.20 -10.80 8.46
CA LYS A 54 18.48 -11.78 7.64
C LYS A 54 17.43 -12.53 8.45
N VAL A 55 17.83 -13.16 9.57
CA VAL A 55 16.93 -13.93 10.45
C VAL A 55 15.80 -13.04 10.96
N SER A 56 16.10 -11.79 11.34
CA SER A 56 15.10 -10.86 11.84
C SER A 56 14.08 -10.45 10.78
N VAL A 57 14.52 -10.23 9.53
CA VAL A 57 13.62 -9.87 8.42
C VAL A 57 12.75 -11.07 8.02
N GLU A 58 13.31 -12.27 7.98
CA GLU A 58 12.57 -13.51 7.70
C GLU A 58 11.46 -13.76 8.74
N ALA A 59 11.77 -13.56 10.02
CA ALA A 59 10.84 -13.80 11.13
C ALA A 59 9.77 -12.72 11.31
N ALA A 60 10.01 -11.49 10.86
CA ALA A 60 9.08 -10.38 11.05
C ALA A 60 7.79 -10.60 10.25
N VAL A 61 6.65 -10.40 10.91
CA VAL A 61 5.31 -10.51 10.28
C VAL A 61 4.83 -9.15 9.76
N GLU A 62 5.13 -8.08 10.49
CA GLU A 62 4.61 -6.73 10.22
C GLU A 62 5.74 -5.71 10.00
N THR A 63 5.39 -4.61 9.33
CA THR A 63 6.25 -3.42 9.24
C THR A 63 6.40 -2.77 10.60
N GLY A 64 7.64 -2.51 11.03
CA GLY A 64 7.91 -1.86 12.31
C GLY A 64 9.32 -2.05 12.81
N VAL A 65 9.60 -1.49 13.99
CA VAL A 65 10.88 -1.66 14.66
C VAL A 65 10.90 -2.93 15.49
N VAL A 66 11.83 -3.80 15.18
CA VAL A 66 12.12 -5.04 15.92
C VAL A 66 13.37 -4.82 16.77
N LYS A 67 13.29 -5.18 18.07
CA LYS A 67 14.40 -5.09 19.02
C LYS A 67 14.86 -6.49 19.42
N SER A 68 16.16 -6.73 19.40
CA SER A 68 16.74 -7.97 19.88
C SER A 68 18.10 -7.67 20.54
N GLY A 69 18.15 -7.79 21.87
CA GLY A 69 19.27 -7.31 22.67
C GLY A 69 19.45 -5.81 22.48
N ASP A 70 20.68 -5.39 22.20
CA ASP A 70 21.04 -3.99 21.97
C ASP A 70 20.84 -3.55 20.51
N ARG A 71 20.44 -4.44 19.63
CA ARG A 71 20.23 -4.15 18.20
C ARG A 71 18.79 -3.81 17.91
N GLU A 72 18.59 -2.78 17.08
CA GLU A 72 17.29 -2.36 16.56
C GLU A 72 17.29 -2.45 15.04
N ILE A 73 16.20 -3.00 14.48
CA ILE A 73 16.00 -3.14 13.04
C ILE A 73 14.64 -2.54 12.70
N PHE A 74 14.58 -1.76 11.64
CA PHE A 74 13.31 -1.43 11.02
C PHE A 74 13.06 -2.41 9.88
N VAL A 75 11.98 -3.18 9.99
CA VAL A 75 11.51 -4.09 8.94
C VAL A 75 10.35 -3.44 8.21
N GLU A 76 10.35 -3.53 6.90
CA GLU A 76 9.35 -2.94 6.05
C GLU A 76 9.03 -3.83 4.84
N THR A 77 7.75 -3.93 4.50
CA THR A 77 7.31 -4.60 3.27
C THR A 77 6.81 -3.55 2.29
N TYR A 78 7.52 -3.41 1.16
CA TYR A 78 7.07 -2.62 0.02
C TYR A 78 6.15 -3.49 -0.84
N GLU A 79 5.06 -2.91 -1.31
CA GLU A 79 4.15 -3.56 -2.25
C GLU A 79 3.82 -2.62 -3.41
N LYS A 80 3.46 -3.21 -4.55
CA LYS A 80 2.83 -2.46 -5.65
C LYS A 80 1.58 -1.77 -5.15
N ASN A 81 1.24 -0.67 -5.80
CA ASN A 81 -0.04 0.00 -5.57
C ASN A 81 -1.19 -1.01 -5.63
N PRO A 82 -2.13 -0.95 -4.70
CA PRO A 82 -3.24 -1.89 -4.64
C PRO A 82 -4.06 -1.79 -5.92
N ARG A 83 -4.58 -2.92 -6.40
CA ARG A 83 -5.39 -2.99 -7.61
C ARG A 83 -6.85 -2.99 -7.28
N LEU A 84 -7.58 -1.97 -7.75
CA LEU A 84 -9.04 -1.90 -7.67
C LEU A 84 -9.61 -2.43 -8.97
N ILE A 85 -10.27 -3.58 -8.89
CA ILE A 85 -10.86 -4.26 -10.05
C ILE A 85 -12.38 -4.17 -9.94
N ILE A 86 -12.97 -3.36 -10.79
CA ILE A 86 -14.41 -3.06 -10.82
C ILE A 86 -15.06 -3.91 -11.91
N LEU A 87 -15.95 -4.81 -11.51
CA LEU A 87 -16.70 -5.68 -12.41
C LEU A 87 -18.11 -5.14 -12.59
N GLY A 88 -18.36 -4.56 -13.75
CA GLY A 88 -19.53 -3.79 -14.13
C GLY A 88 -19.20 -2.31 -14.36
N GLY A 89 -19.43 -1.76 -15.55
CA GLY A 89 -19.17 -0.37 -15.95
C GLY A 89 -20.35 0.58 -15.76
N GLY A 90 -21.28 0.29 -14.84
CA GLY A 90 -22.51 1.04 -14.60
C GLY A 90 -22.29 2.41 -13.92
N HIS A 91 -23.40 3.01 -13.43
CA HIS A 91 -23.34 4.35 -12.80
C HIS A 91 -22.60 4.38 -11.46
N VAL A 92 -22.59 3.27 -10.71
CA VAL A 92 -21.86 3.17 -9.43
C VAL A 92 -20.36 3.08 -9.69
N SER A 93 -19.96 2.46 -10.77
CA SER A 93 -18.55 2.20 -11.10
C SER A 93 -17.75 3.47 -11.37
N LEU A 94 -18.38 4.50 -11.93
CA LEU A 94 -17.73 5.79 -12.22
C LEU A 94 -17.15 6.42 -10.94
N PRO A 95 -17.96 6.78 -9.93
CA PRO A 95 -17.43 7.39 -8.72
C PRO A 95 -16.54 6.42 -7.91
N VAL A 96 -16.71 5.10 -8.00
CA VAL A 96 -15.79 4.13 -7.41
C VAL A 96 -14.41 4.22 -8.06
N ALA A 97 -14.35 4.29 -9.39
CA ALA A 97 -13.10 4.43 -10.14
C ALA A 97 -12.41 5.78 -9.87
N GLU A 98 -13.16 6.88 -9.81
CA GLU A 98 -12.64 8.22 -9.48
C GLU A 98 -12.00 8.26 -8.10
N ILE A 99 -12.72 7.76 -7.07
CA ILE A 99 -12.19 7.70 -5.70
C ILE A 99 -11.01 6.74 -5.63
N GLY A 100 -11.08 5.58 -6.31
CA GLY A 100 -9.99 4.62 -6.37
C GLY A 100 -8.71 5.24 -6.93
N ARG A 101 -8.80 5.97 -8.04
CA ARG A 101 -7.65 6.70 -8.61
C ARG A 101 -7.09 7.76 -7.67
N MET A 102 -7.97 8.56 -7.05
CA MET A 102 -7.58 9.56 -6.06
C MET A 102 -6.84 8.96 -4.85
N LEU A 103 -7.19 7.72 -4.47
CA LEU A 103 -6.56 6.97 -3.38
C LEU A 103 -5.30 6.19 -3.80
N GLY A 104 -4.84 6.33 -5.04
CA GLY A 104 -3.61 5.71 -5.55
C GLY A 104 -3.76 4.23 -5.93
N PHE A 105 -4.99 3.74 -6.18
CA PHE A 105 -5.19 2.40 -6.73
C PHE A 105 -4.86 2.37 -8.23
N HIS A 106 -4.31 1.25 -8.69
CA HIS A 106 -4.35 0.90 -10.10
C HIS A 106 -5.77 0.42 -10.42
N VAL A 107 -6.49 1.17 -11.25
CA VAL A 107 -7.92 0.96 -11.50
C VAL A 107 -8.14 0.20 -12.80
N THR A 108 -8.76 -0.97 -12.70
CA THR A 108 -9.21 -1.79 -13.83
C THR A 108 -10.74 -1.84 -13.83
N VAL A 109 -11.38 -1.58 -14.97
CA VAL A 109 -12.83 -1.72 -15.14
C VAL A 109 -13.12 -2.77 -16.22
N MET A 110 -14.02 -3.73 -15.90
CA MET A 110 -14.46 -4.77 -16.83
C MET A 110 -15.97 -4.80 -16.94
N ASP A 111 -16.51 -4.87 -18.14
CA ASP A 111 -17.97 -5.06 -18.41
C ASP A 111 -18.19 -5.93 -19.65
N ASP A 112 -19.33 -6.61 -19.71
CA ASP A 112 -19.79 -7.42 -20.83
C ASP A 112 -20.38 -6.60 -21.99
N ARG A 113 -20.31 -5.29 -21.92
CA ARG A 113 -20.78 -4.33 -22.91
C ARG A 113 -19.68 -3.34 -23.26
N GLU A 114 -19.29 -3.29 -24.51
CA GLU A 114 -18.17 -2.48 -24.99
C GLU A 114 -18.34 -0.98 -24.69
N GLU A 115 -19.57 -0.45 -24.87
CA GLU A 115 -19.92 0.95 -24.61
C GLU A 115 -19.81 1.36 -23.14
N PHE A 116 -19.64 0.40 -22.21
CA PHE A 116 -19.49 0.63 -20.78
C PHE A 116 -18.04 0.58 -20.28
N VAL A 117 -17.07 0.34 -21.17
CA VAL A 117 -15.62 0.30 -20.83
C VAL A 117 -14.78 1.16 -21.76
N THR A 118 -15.34 2.27 -22.24
CA THR A 118 -14.65 3.19 -23.13
C THR A 118 -13.72 4.15 -22.37
N GLU A 119 -12.71 4.69 -23.04
CA GLU A 119 -11.82 5.70 -22.49
C GLU A 119 -12.57 7.00 -22.13
N GLU A 120 -13.56 7.40 -22.96
CA GLU A 120 -14.40 8.54 -22.67
C GLU A 120 -15.17 8.39 -21.35
N ARG A 121 -15.65 7.17 -21.07
CA ARG A 121 -16.43 6.87 -19.87
C ARG A 121 -15.55 6.73 -18.62
N PHE A 122 -14.38 6.11 -18.74
CA PHE A 122 -13.45 5.88 -17.64
C PHE A 122 -12.05 6.43 -17.94
N PRO A 123 -11.89 7.76 -18.11
CA PRO A 123 -10.58 8.35 -18.41
C PRO A 123 -9.57 8.15 -17.26
N MET A 124 -10.06 7.94 -16.01
CA MET A 124 -9.25 7.72 -14.83
C MET A 124 -8.77 6.26 -14.68
N ALA A 125 -9.34 5.30 -15.41
CA ALA A 125 -8.96 3.90 -15.30
C ALA A 125 -7.65 3.63 -16.04
N ASP A 126 -6.77 2.84 -15.42
CA ASP A 126 -5.52 2.39 -16.04
C ASP A 126 -5.79 1.29 -17.08
N GLU A 127 -6.77 0.42 -16.82
CA GLU A 127 -7.18 -0.65 -17.74
C GLU A 127 -8.70 -0.69 -17.92
N ARG A 128 -9.14 -0.91 -19.15
CA ARG A 128 -10.54 -1.07 -19.54
C ARG A 128 -10.67 -2.35 -20.36
N ILE A 129 -11.52 -3.28 -19.89
CA ILE A 129 -11.62 -4.62 -20.44
C ILE A 129 -13.06 -4.88 -20.87
N PHE A 130 -13.26 -5.07 -22.17
CA PHE A 130 -14.49 -5.62 -22.71
C PHE A 130 -14.42 -7.14 -22.68
N GLY A 131 -15.39 -7.81 -22.07
CA GLY A 131 -15.47 -9.28 -22.05
C GLY A 131 -16.48 -9.82 -21.04
N GLU A 132 -16.86 -11.07 -21.25
CA GLU A 132 -17.74 -11.80 -20.35
C GLU A 132 -17.10 -12.02 -18.98
N PHE A 133 -17.86 -11.93 -17.90
CA PHE A 133 -17.34 -12.03 -16.53
C PHE A 133 -16.78 -13.42 -16.17
N ASP A 134 -17.16 -14.47 -16.88
CA ASP A 134 -16.61 -15.82 -16.72
C ASP A 134 -15.19 -15.94 -17.29
N THR A 135 -14.79 -15.02 -18.20
CA THR A 135 -13.42 -14.91 -18.74
C THR A 135 -12.47 -14.09 -17.85
N LEU A 136 -12.90 -13.63 -16.67
CA LEU A 136 -12.09 -12.82 -15.76
C LEU A 136 -10.70 -13.43 -15.52
N SER A 137 -10.61 -14.74 -15.35
CA SER A 137 -9.37 -15.43 -15.06
C SER A 137 -8.37 -15.43 -16.21
N ASP A 138 -8.86 -15.31 -17.44
CA ASP A 138 -8.03 -15.25 -18.65
C ASP A 138 -7.60 -13.81 -19.00
N ARG A 139 -8.36 -12.82 -18.52
CA ARG A 139 -8.17 -11.41 -18.82
C ARG A 139 -7.34 -10.66 -17.79
N ILE A 140 -7.49 -11.02 -16.52
CA ILE A 140 -6.83 -10.34 -15.40
C ILE A 140 -6.01 -11.37 -14.63
N PRO A 141 -4.67 -11.19 -14.53
CA PRO A 141 -3.82 -12.05 -13.71
C PRO A 141 -4.26 -12.06 -12.23
N PRO A 142 -3.94 -13.11 -11.47
CA PRO A 142 -4.18 -13.13 -10.04
C PRO A 142 -3.22 -12.19 -9.31
N TYR A 143 -3.75 -11.40 -8.36
CA TYR A 143 -2.98 -10.48 -7.51
C TYR A 143 -3.41 -10.63 -6.05
N GLU A 144 -2.46 -10.81 -5.13
CA GLU A 144 -2.74 -10.87 -3.69
C GLU A 144 -3.30 -9.54 -3.14
N ASN A 145 -2.93 -8.41 -3.77
CA ASN A 145 -3.37 -7.06 -3.41
C ASN A 145 -4.54 -6.56 -4.29
N ALA A 146 -5.34 -7.48 -4.85
CA ALA A 146 -6.53 -7.14 -5.60
C ALA A 146 -7.72 -6.86 -4.68
N TYR A 147 -8.43 -5.76 -4.95
CA TYR A 147 -9.66 -5.33 -4.31
C TYR A 147 -10.78 -5.40 -5.36
N TYR A 148 -11.60 -6.44 -5.28
CA TYR A 148 -12.68 -6.65 -6.23
C TYR A 148 -13.97 -5.97 -5.77
N VAL A 149 -14.59 -5.22 -6.69
CA VAL A 149 -15.90 -4.58 -6.50
C VAL A 149 -16.84 -5.07 -7.59
N VAL A 150 -17.80 -5.91 -7.21
CA VAL A 150 -18.80 -6.48 -8.13
C VAL A 150 -20.06 -5.62 -8.10
N VAL A 151 -20.30 -4.90 -9.19
CA VAL A 151 -21.42 -3.96 -9.39
C VAL A 151 -22.13 -4.21 -10.71
N THR A 152 -22.28 -5.49 -11.09
CA THR A 152 -22.92 -5.90 -12.34
C THR A 152 -24.40 -5.64 -12.32
N ARG A 153 -25.04 -5.59 -13.51
CA ARG A 153 -26.47 -5.34 -13.67
C ARG A 153 -27.38 -6.54 -13.35
N GLY A 154 -26.85 -7.72 -13.03
CA GLY A 154 -27.70 -8.90 -12.90
C GLY A 154 -27.12 -10.05 -12.09
N HIS A 155 -27.97 -11.00 -11.72
CA HIS A 155 -27.59 -12.17 -10.92
C HIS A 155 -26.62 -13.11 -11.61
N LEU A 156 -26.64 -13.18 -12.95
CA LEU A 156 -25.76 -14.06 -13.72
C LEU A 156 -24.34 -13.53 -13.68
N GLY A 157 -24.17 -12.23 -13.91
CA GLY A 157 -22.86 -11.57 -13.84
C GLY A 157 -22.24 -11.67 -12.44
N ASP A 158 -23.02 -11.39 -11.38
CA ASP A 158 -22.51 -11.48 -10.00
C ASP A 158 -22.03 -12.89 -9.65
N SER A 159 -22.78 -13.94 -10.03
CA SER A 159 -22.41 -15.33 -9.75
C SER A 159 -21.17 -15.75 -10.56
N ALA A 160 -21.01 -15.26 -11.79
CA ALA A 160 -19.83 -15.52 -12.62
C ALA A 160 -18.59 -14.86 -12.01
N CYS A 161 -18.70 -13.57 -11.64
CA CYS A 161 -17.65 -12.84 -10.94
C CYS A 161 -17.22 -13.54 -9.64
N ALA A 162 -18.19 -13.87 -8.77
CA ALA A 162 -17.91 -14.50 -7.48
C ALA A 162 -17.20 -15.85 -7.66
N ARG A 163 -17.63 -16.66 -8.61
CA ARG A 163 -17.02 -17.94 -8.93
C ARG A 163 -15.57 -17.81 -9.40
N ALA A 164 -15.27 -16.78 -10.19
CA ALA A 164 -13.93 -16.53 -10.68
C ALA A 164 -13.03 -15.95 -9.58
N ILE A 165 -13.53 -15.03 -8.74
CA ILE A 165 -12.77 -14.38 -7.67
C ILE A 165 -12.41 -15.36 -6.56
N LEU A 166 -13.37 -16.20 -6.08
CA LEU A 166 -13.15 -17.14 -4.98
C LEU A 166 -12.13 -18.25 -5.27
N LYS A 167 -11.70 -18.40 -6.53
CA LYS A 167 -10.68 -19.38 -6.96
C LYS A 167 -9.26 -18.78 -7.05
N ARG A 168 -9.08 -17.54 -6.64
CA ARG A 168 -7.82 -16.79 -6.76
C ARG A 168 -7.52 -15.98 -5.51
N PRO A 169 -6.27 -15.54 -5.28
CA PRO A 169 -5.96 -14.64 -4.18
C PRO A 169 -6.62 -13.27 -4.39
N PHE A 170 -7.01 -12.63 -3.28
CA PHE A 170 -7.50 -11.26 -3.23
C PHE A 170 -7.31 -10.68 -1.82
N ALA A 171 -7.25 -9.35 -1.73
CA ALA A 171 -7.21 -8.63 -0.46
C ALA A 171 -8.62 -8.25 0.03
N TYR A 172 -9.56 -8.02 -0.92
CA TYR A 172 -10.94 -7.65 -0.63
C TYR A 172 -11.86 -8.10 -1.76
N PHE A 173 -13.07 -8.54 -1.37
CA PHE A 173 -14.12 -8.85 -2.33
C PHE A 173 -15.46 -8.31 -1.85
N GLY A 174 -15.92 -7.21 -2.45
CA GLY A 174 -17.19 -6.59 -2.17
C GLY A 174 -18.22 -6.78 -3.31
N MET A 175 -19.47 -7.06 -2.97
CA MET A 175 -20.55 -7.25 -3.94
C MET A 175 -21.79 -6.44 -3.57
N ILE A 176 -22.29 -5.65 -4.53
CA ILE A 176 -23.55 -4.93 -4.39
C ILE A 176 -24.75 -5.87 -4.54
N GLY A 177 -25.83 -5.58 -3.83
CA GLY A 177 -27.07 -6.31 -4.01
C GLY A 177 -28.04 -6.16 -2.84
N SER A 178 -29.31 -6.50 -3.07
CA SER A 178 -30.25 -6.67 -1.96
C SER A 178 -29.89 -7.90 -1.14
N ARG A 179 -30.31 -7.95 0.12
CA ARG A 179 -30.13 -9.14 0.99
C ARG A 179 -30.65 -10.42 0.33
N THR A 180 -31.79 -10.34 -0.41
CA THR A 180 -32.35 -11.47 -1.15
C THR A 180 -31.43 -11.92 -2.28
N LYS A 181 -30.84 -10.96 -3.04
CA LYS A 181 -29.90 -11.24 -4.13
C LYS A 181 -28.63 -11.93 -3.60
N VAL A 182 -28.07 -11.41 -2.53
CA VAL A 182 -26.89 -11.99 -1.86
C VAL A 182 -27.17 -13.42 -1.40
N ARG A 183 -28.32 -13.67 -0.74
CA ARG A 183 -28.71 -15.01 -0.31
C ARG A 183 -28.82 -15.99 -1.49
N ILE A 184 -29.47 -15.60 -2.58
CA ILE A 184 -29.64 -16.47 -3.77
C ILE A 184 -28.26 -16.79 -4.38
N THR A 185 -27.36 -15.81 -4.45
CA THR A 185 -26.00 -16.01 -4.95
C THR A 185 -25.21 -16.98 -4.05
N ARG A 186 -25.28 -16.82 -2.72
CA ARG A 186 -24.64 -17.74 -1.77
C ARG A 186 -25.19 -19.18 -1.92
N GLU A 187 -26.50 -19.36 -1.93
CA GLU A 187 -27.15 -20.67 -2.10
C GLU A 187 -26.71 -21.37 -3.41
N LYS A 188 -26.54 -20.61 -4.48
CA LYS A 188 -26.06 -21.13 -5.76
C LYS A 188 -24.60 -21.57 -5.68
N LEU A 189 -23.72 -20.75 -5.09
CA LEU A 189 -22.31 -21.07 -4.95
C LEU A 189 -22.07 -22.27 -4.03
N LEU A 190 -22.84 -22.42 -2.93
CA LEU A 190 -22.83 -23.62 -2.07
C LEU A 190 -23.17 -24.89 -2.86
N LYS A 191 -24.19 -24.85 -3.74
CA LYS A 191 -24.55 -25.98 -4.61
C LYS A 191 -23.46 -26.29 -5.64
N GLU A 192 -22.63 -25.31 -6.00
CA GLU A 192 -21.49 -25.47 -6.90
C GLU A 192 -20.23 -25.98 -6.16
N GLY A 193 -20.29 -26.18 -4.84
CA GLY A 193 -19.21 -26.79 -4.03
C GLY A 193 -18.28 -25.81 -3.31
N PHE A 194 -18.60 -24.51 -3.30
CA PHE A 194 -17.88 -23.54 -2.45
C PHE A 194 -18.27 -23.74 -0.98
N THR A 195 -17.33 -23.48 -0.05
CA THR A 195 -17.57 -23.61 1.39
C THR A 195 -18.14 -22.31 1.99
N GLU A 196 -18.80 -22.42 3.15
CA GLU A 196 -19.26 -21.22 3.90
C GLU A 196 -18.10 -20.29 4.22
N GLU A 197 -16.92 -20.81 4.62
CA GLU A 197 -15.72 -20.02 4.93
C GLU A 197 -15.25 -19.20 3.71
N GLN A 198 -15.33 -19.77 2.50
CA GLN A 198 -15.02 -19.01 1.28
C GLN A 198 -16.06 -17.92 1.03
N LEU A 199 -17.35 -18.22 1.25
CA LEU A 199 -18.41 -17.24 1.04
C LEU A 199 -18.46 -16.16 2.11
N ASP A 200 -17.95 -16.40 3.29
CA ASP A 200 -17.82 -15.41 4.38
C ASP A 200 -16.74 -14.35 4.11
N GLN A 201 -15.85 -14.60 3.13
CA GLN A 201 -14.91 -13.59 2.63
C GLN A 201 -15.58 -12.54 1.73
N ILE A 202 -16.84 -12.74 1.33
CA ILE A 202 -17.59 -11.80 0.48
C ILE A 202 -18.25 -10.74 1.35
N HIS A 203 -17.81 -9.51 1.23
CA HIS A 203 -18.47 -8.36 1.82
C HIS A 203 -19.74 -8.03 1.01
N ALA A 204 -20.89 -8.46 1.51
CA ALA A 204 -22.17 -8.27 0.80
C ALA A 204 -23.37 -8.26 1.78
N PRO A 205 -24.32 -7.33 1.62
CA PRO A 205 -24.34 -6.27 0.59
C PRO A 205 -23.46 -5.08 0.96
N ILE A 206 -22.72 -4.57 -0.01
CA ILE A 206 -22.01 -3.28 0.12
C ILE A 206 -22.85 -2.15 -0.47
N GLY A 207 -22.66 -0.91 0.01
CA GLY A 207 -23.18 0.30 -0.58
C GLY A 207 -24.25 1.04 0.22
N GLY A 208 -24.91 2.00 -0.44
CA GLY A 208 -25.92 2.93 0.10
C GLY A 208 -27.13 3.03 -0.83
N GLN A 209 -27.75 4.22 -0.94
CA GLN A 209 -28.94 4.44 -1.76
C GLN A 209 -28.63 5.08 -3.12
N MET A 210 -27.84 6.16 -3.13
CA MET A 210 -27.44 6.87 -4.36
C MET A 210 -26.09 6.38 -4.88
N PRO A 211 -25.83 6.40 -6.21
CA PRO A 211 -24.57 5.90 -6.77
C PRO A 211 -23.30 6.48 -6.12
N ALA A 212 -23.27 7.77 -5.84
CA ALA A 212 -22.15 8.42 -5.16
C ALA A 212 -21.99 7.98 -3.69
N GLU A 213 -23.10 7.85 -2.96
CA GLU A 213 -23.11 7.35 -1.56
C GLU A 213 -22.64 5.89 -1.51
N ILE A 214 -23.08 5.08 -2.47
CA ILE A 214 -22.64 3.69 -2.62
C ILE A 214 -21.12 3.65 -2.82
N ALA A 215 -20.59 4.49 -3.71
CA ALA A 215 -19.16 4.55 -3.98
C ALA A 215 -18.35 4.96 -2.74
N VAL A 216 -18.79 5.98 -2.01
CA VAL A 216 -18.15 6.42 -0.75
C VAL A 216 -18.17 5.30 0.28
N SER A 217 -19.31 4.59 0.44
CA SER A 217 -19.44 3.47 1.38
C SER A 217 -18.49 2.32 1.03
N ILE A 218 -18.44 1.91 -0.25
CA ILE A 218 -17.54 0.87 -0.75
C ILE A 218 -16.08 1.25 -0.50
N MET A 219 -15.69 2.47 -0.89
CA MET A 219 -14.31 2.89 -0.79
C MET A 219 -13.88 3.14 0.66
N ALA A 220 -14.78 3.54 1.55
CA ALA A 220 -14.50 3.63 2.99
C ALA A 220 -14.19 2.26 3.59
N GLU A 221 -14.96 1.22 3.24
CA GLU A 221 -14.71 -0.15 3.67
C GLU A 221 -13.38 -0.68 3.11
N ILE A 222 -13.12 -0.47 1.82
CA ILE A 222 -11.84 -0.83 1.18
C ILE A 222 -10.66 -0.15 1.86
N VAL A 223 -10.76 1.14 2.19
CA VAL A 223 -9.72 1.88 2.91
C VAL A 223 -9.48 1.30 4.31
N GLN A 224 -10.54 0.90 5.00
CA GLN A 224 -10.44 0.25 6.30
C GLN A 224 -9.67 -1.07 6.19
N GLU A 225 -10.05 -1.95 5.27
CA GLU A 225 -9.38 -3.23 5.02
C GLU A 225 -7.92 -3.04 4.58
N LYS A 226 -7.68 -2.12 3.65
CA LYS A 226 -6.34 -1.78 3.19
C LYS A 226 -5.43 -1.34 4.34
N ASN A 227 -5.94 -0.52 5.26
CA ASN A 227 -5.16 0.05 6.35
C ASN A 227 -5.01 -0.90 7.54
N TRP A 228 -5.76 -2.01 7.60
CA TRP A 228 -5.62 -3.04 8.63
C TRP A 228 -4.27 -3.75 8.55
N HIS A 229 -3.74 -3.91 7.34
CA HIS A 229 -2.41 -4.46 7.10
C HIS A 229 -1.42 -3.32 6.87
N PHE A 230 -0.53 -3.06 7.84
CA PHE A 230 0.53 -2.05 7.74
C PHE A 230 1.52 -2.39 6.61
N ARG A 231 1.24 -1.93 5.40
CA ARG A 231 2.07 -2.13 4.21
C ARG A 231 2.50 -0.77 3.68
N THR A 232 3.74 -0.69 3.23
CA THR A 232 4.23 0.50 2.54
C THR A 232 3.97 0.35 1.06
N TYR A 233 3.11 1.22 0.54
CA TYR A 233 2.93 1.34 -0.90
C TYR A 233 4.02 2.26 -1.48
N CYS A 234 4.43 1.96 -2.72
CA CYS A 234 5.38 2.81 -3.42
C CYS A 234 4.68 4.12 -3.78
N ASP A 235 5.15 5.22 -3.19
CA ASP A 235 4.71 6.57 -3.54
C ASP A 235 5.37 6.98 -4.86
N GLU A 236 4.57 7.29 -5.89
CA GLU A 236 5.05 7.59 -7.24
C GLU A 236 6.00 8.80 -7.28
N GLU A 237 5.78 9.82 -6.44
CA GLU A 237 6.65 10.99 -6.37
C GLU A 237 8.01 10.64 -5.76
N VAL A 238 8.00 9.82 -4.68
CA VAL A 238 9.22 9.34 -4.02
C VAL A 238 9.99 8.41 -4.94
N GLU A 239 9.32 7.48 -5.61
CA GLU A 239 9.91 6.58 -6.59
C GLU A 239 10.58 7.35 -7.72
N ALA A 240 9.85 8.30 -8.33
CA ALA A 240 10.38 9.15 -9.40
C ALA A 240 11.60 9.97 -8.95
N ALA A 241 11.62 10.46 -7.70
CA ALA A 241 12.75 11.19 -7.14
C ALA A 241 14.00 10.31 -7.03
N VAL A 242 13.83 9.09 -6.52
CA VAL A 242 14.91 8.10 -6.39
C VAL A 242 15.43 7.63 -7.76
N CYS A 243 14.54 7.38 -8.72
CA CYS A 243 14.88 6.92 -10.06
C CYS A 243 15.68 7.96 -10.87
N ARG A 244 15.56 9.25 -10.56
CA ARG A 244 16.40 10.32 -11.15
C ARG A 244 17.86 10.23 -10.74
N ARG A 245 18.21 9.36 -9.78
CA ARG A 245 19.57 9.20 -9.22
C ARG A 245 20.19 10.49 -8.67
N THR A 246 19.36 11.45 -8.29
CA THR A 246 19.79 12.69 -7.67
C THR A 246 20.15 12.41 -6.22
N PRO A 247 21.29 12.94 -5.71
CA PRO A 247 21.66 12.82 -4.31
C PRO A 247 20.62 13.47 -3.38
N GLY A 248 20.28 12.78 -2.30
CA GLY A 248 19.30 13.25 -1.32
C GLY A 248 19.25 12.37 -0.09
N THR A 249 18.21 12.55 0.69
CA THR A 249 17.95 11.78 1.91
C THR A 249 16.54 11.21 1.88
N MET A 250 16.41 9.91 2.05
CA MET A 250 15.12 9.28 2.34
C MET A 250 14.78 9.48 3.80
N VAL A 251 13.61 10.01 4.06
CA VAL A 251 13.05 10.29 5.39
C VAL A 251 11.85 9.39 5.60
N THR A 252 11.89 8.51 6.61
CA THR A 252 10.85 7.50 6.85
C THR A 252 10.37 7.55 8.29
N ILE A 253 9.05 7.59 8.54
CA ILE A 253 8.50 7.35 9.88
C ILE A 253 8.64 5.87 10.21
N ILE A 254 9.38 5.53 11.27
CA ILE A 254 9.61 4.14 11.69
C ILE A 254 8.84 3.74 12.95
N GLU A 255 8.50 4.69 13.81
CA GLU A 255 7.66 4.47 14.99
C GLU A 255 6.79 5.69 15.25
N LYS A 256 5.58 5.46 15.79
CA LYS A 256 4.70 6.51 16.30
C LYS A 256 4.08 6.13 17.63
N LYS A 257 3.90 7.12 18.51
CA LYS A 257 3.13 7.01 19.76
C LYS A 257 2.14 8.16 19.84
N GLY A 258 0.90 7.85 20.15
CA GLY A 258 -0.19 8.82 20.15
C GLY A 258 -0.70 9.17 18.74
N SER A 259 -1.38 10.31 18.61
CA SER A 259 -1.97 10.77 17.35
C SER A 259 -0.88 11.35 16.44
N SER A 260 -0.79 10.86 15.21
CA SER A 260 0.12 11.36 14.18
C SER A 260 -0.63 11.44 12.85
N PRO A 261 -0.38 12.45 12.00
CA PRO A 261 -1.05 12.62 10.71
C PRO A 261 -0.84 11.45 9.75
N ARG A 262 0.34 10.81 9.80
CA ARG A 262 0.66 9.65 8.98
C ARG A 262 1.21 8.49 9.82
N GLY A 263 1.15 7.28 9.26
CA GLY A 263 1.59 6.03 9.89
C GLY A 263 3.06 5.71 9.65
N THR A 264 3.52 4.65 10.33
CA THR A 264 4.81 4.00 10.09
C THR A 264 4.91 3.59 8.61
N GLY A 265 6.11 3.75 8.01
CA GLY A 265 6.35 3.51 6.59
C GLY A 265 6.13 4.72 5.68
N SER A 266 5.53 5.81 6.17
CA SER A 266 5.38 7.05 5.39
C SER A 266 6.72 7.66 5.06
N LYS A 267 6.90 8.08 3.80
CA LYS A 267 8.18 8.52 3.24
C LYS A 267 8.11 9.90 2.60
N MET A 268 9.24 10.57 2.67
CA MET A 268 9.54 11.80 1.96
C MET A 268 11.00 11.74 1.48
N PHE A 269 11.24 12.07 0.23
CA PHE A 269 12.61 12.25 -0.28
C PHE A 269 12.96 13.73 -0.22
N VAL A 270 14.10 14.05 0.37
CA VAL A 270 14.60 15.43 0.50
C VAL A 270 15.83 15.59 -0.38
N PHE A 271 15.74 16.46 -1.38
CA PHE A 271 16.83 16.81 -2.26
C PHE A 271 17.87 17.70 -1.55
N ARG A 272 19.06 17.81 -2.11
CA ARG A 272 20.12 18.65 -1.55
C ARG A 272 19.83 20.15 -1.51
N ASP A 273 18.94 20.62 -2.39
CA ASP A 273 18.46 22.01 -2.42
C ASP A 273 17.35 22.28 -1.40
N GLY A 274 16.92 21.24 -0.66
CA GLY A 274 15.84 21.32 0.33
C GLY A 274 14.44 21.11 -0.24
N SER A 275 14.29 20.94 -1.55
CA SER A 275 13.00 20.52 -2.13
C SER A 275 12.66 19.08 -1.73
N THR A 276 11.37 18.73 -1.78
CA THR A 276 10.86 17.45 -1.30
C THR A 276 9.96 16.77 -2.34
N ALA A 277 9.91 15.44 -2.28
CA ALA A 277 8.93 14.61 -2.97
C ALA A 277 8.29 13.65 -1.96
N GLY A 278 6.96 13.46 -2.02
CA GLY A 278 6.20 12.74 -1.02
C GLY A 278 6.03 13.52 0.29
N SER A 279 5.48 12.87 1.33
CA SER A 279 5.19 13.52 2.62
C SER A 279 5.21 12.52 3.77
N ILE A 280 5.66 12.95 4.94
CA ILE A 280 5.58 12.22 6.22
C ILE A 280 4.45 12.74 7.12
N GLY A 281 3.53 13.57 6.61
CA GLY A 281 2.32 14.00 7.31
C GLY A 281 2.20 15.51 7.51
N GLY A 282 3.08 16.32 6.92
CA GLY A 282 3.02 17.78 6.96
C GLY A 282 3.37 18.41 8.32
N GLY A 283 3.16 19.70 8.40
CA GLY A 283 3.33 20.46 9.63
C GLY A 283 4.79 20.59 10.11
N LYS A 284 4.95 20.83 11.43
CA LYS A 284 6.23 21.12 12.06
C LYS A 284 7.24 19.97 11.92
N VAL A 285 6.77 18.73 12.08
CA VAL A 285 7.65 17.55 12.01
C VAL A 285 8.28 17.41 10.63
N GLU A 286 7.46 17.51 9.57
CA GLU A 286 7.95 17.42 8.20
C GLU A 286 8.94 18.55 7.87
N PHE A 287 8.63 19.78 8.29
CA PHE A 287 9.52 20.92 8.10
C PHE A 287 10.86 20.75 8.82
N GLU A 288 10.86 20.35 10.10
CA GLU A 288 12.08 20.12 10.87
C GLU A 288 12.89 18.92 10.36
N ALA A 289 12.19 17.84 9.97
CA ALA A 289 12.83 16.67 9.36
C ALA A 289 13.44 17.02 8.01
N GLY A 290 12.75 17.81 7.19
CA GLY A 290 13.26 18.28 5.91
C GLY A 290 14.55 19.11 6.05
N LYS A 291 14.57 20.07 6.96
CA LYS A 291 15.78 20.86 7.28
C LYS A 291 16.94 19.98 7.75
N HIS A 292 16.63 19.01 8.61
CA HIS A 292 17.65 18.09 9.13
C HIS A 292 18.22 17.20 8.02
N ALA A 293 17.37 16.69 7.14
CA ALA A 293 17.73 15.76 6.06
C ALA A 293 18.73 16.32 5.04
N VAL A 294 18.74 17.64 4.78
CA VAL A 294 19.67 18.27 3.81
C VAL A 294 21.13 18.00 4.15
N ASN A 295 21.45 17.91 5.44
CA ASN A 295 22.83 17.80 5.95
C ASN A 295 23.24 16.36 6.32
N ILE A 296 22.34 15.39 6.20
CA ILE A 296 22.60 14.00 6.56
C ILE A 296 23.70 13.39 5.66
N ARG A 297 24.64 12.67 6.27
CA ARG A 297 25.73 11.92 5.61
C ARG A 297 25.72 10.44 5.96
N ASN A 298 25.20 10.09 7.14
CA ASN A 298 25.11 8.73 7.65
C ASN A 298 23.66 8.39 7.99
N THR A 299 23.35 7.10 8.00
CA THR A 299 22.06 6.63 8.49
C THR A 299 21.89 6.93 9.98
N GLU A 300 20.81 7.61 10.34
CA GLU A 300 20.50 7.94 11.73
C GLU A 300 19.00 7.98 11.99
N THR A 301 18.64 7.97 13.27
CA THR A 301 17.23 8.14 13.68
C THR A 301 17.09 9.31 14.63
N LYS A 302 15.94 10.01 14.54
CA LYS A 302 15.61 11.14 15.42
C LYS A 302 14.16 11.08 15.85
N VAL A 303 13.91 11.41 17.13
CA VAL A 303 12.55 11.49 17.69
C VAL A 303 12.08 12.93 17.67
N TYR A 304 10.86 13.14 17.20
CA TYR A 304 10.17 14.43 17.21
C TYR A 304 8.93 14.35 18.08
N GLU A 305 8.71 15.36 18.91
CA GLU A 305 7.52 15.51 19.74
C GLU A 305 6.44 16.32 19.02
N LEU A 306 5.22 15.78 19.00
CA LEU A 306 4.03 16.37 18.38
C LEU A 306 3.22 17.19 19.40
N GLY A 307 3.83 17.88 20.34
CA GLY A 307 3.08 18.56 21.36
C GLY A 307 3.75 19.75 22.01
N GLN A 308 2.92 20.78 22.29
CA GLN A 308 3.03 21.85 23.28
C GLN A 308 4.35 22.65 23.32
N GLY A 309 4.53 23.54 22.33
CA GLY A 309 5.25 24.78 22.57
C GLY A 309 4.22 25.89 22.88
N ALA A 310 4.39 26.62 23.95
CA ALA A 310 3.60 27.84 24.28
C ALA A 310 3.77 28.84 23.13
N GLY A 311 2.79 28.92 22.21
CA GLY A 311 2.81 29.86 21.09
C GLY A 311 2.22 29.31 19.76
N ASP A 312 1.91 28.02 19.62
CA ASP A 312 1.39 27.45 18.39
C ASP A 312 -0.11 27.16 18.47
N LEU A 313 -0.80 27.61 17.44
CA LEU A 313 -2.21 27.39 17.16
C LEU A 313 -2.61 25.92 17.30
N GLY A 314 -3.02 25.52 18.51
CA GLY A 314 -4.08 24.53 18.72
C GLY A 314 -3.92 23.11 18.20
N MET A 315 -2.74 22.54 17.95
CA MET A 315 -2.63 21.11 17.71
C MET A 315 -2.59 20.34 19.05
N ILE A 316 -3.74 19.81 19.44
CA ILE A 316 -3.96 18.98 20.65
C ILE A 316 -3.44 17.54 20.43
N CYS A 317 -2.63 17.28 19.43
CA CYS A 317 -2.08 15.95 19.15
C CYS A 317 -0.78 15.75 19.94
N GLY A 318 -0.91 15.33 21.20
CA GLY A 318 0.23 14.87 21.99
C GLY A 318 0.69 13.51 21.53
N GLY A 319 1.85 13.44 20.87
CA GLY A 319 2.43 12.19 20.40
C GLY A 319 3.91 12.37 20.09
N THR A 320 4.58 11.26 19.76
CA THR A 320 5.95 11.25 19.26
C THR A 320 6.07 10.44 17.98
N VAL A 321 6.95 10.86 17.08
CA VAL A 321 7.34 10.08 15.90
C VAL A 321 8.86 9.91 15.89
N ARG A 322 9.31 8.69 15.59
CA ARG A 322 10.72 8.40 15.32
C ARG A 322 10.91 8.31 13.82
N VAL A 323 11.83 9.09 13.33
CA VAL A 323 12.12 9.23 11.91
C VAL A 323 13.51 8.67 11.61
N LEU A 324 13.60 7.88 10.57
CA LEU A 324 14.81 7.35 10.00
C LEU A 324 15.25 8.26 8.84
N PHE A 325 16.52 8.59 8.80
CA PHE A 325 17.18 9.35 7.74
C PHE A 325 18.23 8.46 7.07
N GLU A 326 18.11 8.27 5.77
CA GLU A 326 19.01 7.44 4.97
C GLU A 326 19.56 8.23 3.79
N PRO A 327 20.89 8.42 3.69
CA PRO A 327 21.51 8.97 2.50
C PRO A 327 21.24 8.10 1.27
N VAL A 328 20.89 8.73 0.15
CA VAL A 328 20.59 8.04 -1.12
C VAL A 328 21.40 8.67 -2.24
N ASN A 329 22.02 7.82 -3.08
CA ASN A 329 22.80 8.24 -4.26
C ASN A 329 23.93 9.24 -3.96
N MET A 330 24.59 9.09 -2.83
CA MET A 330 25.73 9.93 -2.43
C MET A 330 27.00 9.53 -3.10
#